data_e0a7bd0abbab237e8645e2f2722c718f
#
_entry.id   e0a7bd0abbab237e8645e2f2722c718f
#
_cell.length_a   1.000
_cell.length_b   1.000
_cell.length_c   1.000
_cell.angle_alpha   90.00
_cell.angle_beta   90.00
_cell.angle_gamma   90.00
#
_symmetry.space_group_name_H-M   'P 1'
#
loop_
_entity.id
_entity.type
_entity.pdbx_description
1 polymer ?
#
loop_
_entity_poly.entity_id
_entity_poly.type
_entity_poly.pdbx_seq_one_letter_code
_entity_poly.pdbx_strand_id
1 'polypeptide(L)'
;MKSNKTKIAIVLFLATLQGFSQEILTKKQALAITLENNFGIKIANNNLEVARNNAGIYNSGYLPTAALNSGGDYRNNNQKIIFTDPQTGNDAERVGTGAVTKSYNVSLGLNYTLFDGLGRKYNYQQLKETYNLTALQAKETIENTYLQLFTVYFQIARLSKNTLNLEEALTISKRRFKRAKYQYEFGQSTKLEVLNAEVDINNDSILVINARQQLSNAKRGLNVILGIEKDVNYQVETAVNFNKLINFEALKEKTTANNTTLKQNQKNIAISEFNIKINKANYLPSLNFSTSYGFNRTENENLVNPFGARLITSDGLNAGLNLSWNIFDGGATKTRVANAKIALESQQILFEQQKVTIRNSVKNTWDNYKNQLFVLKSQEKNIQTTQNNFDRTQEKYRLGQVTSIEFRQAQINLINSKTAANNAKFDAKLIELLLLQLSGDILNFKF
;
A
#
# COMPACT_ATOMS: atom_id res chain seq x y z
N MET A 1 54.73 -37.67 -5.24
CA MET A 1 53.43 -37.25 -5.85
C MET A 1 52.15 -37.81 -5.18
N LYS A 2 52.21 -38.57 -4.09
CA LYS A 2 51.03 -39.11 -3.38
C LYS A 2 50.46 -38.20 -2.27
N SER A 3 51.26 -37.27 -1.73
CA SER A 3 50.84 -36.42 -0.59
C SER A 3 49.90 -35.25 -0.94
N ASN A 4 49.90 -34.73 -2.17
CA ASN A 4 49.08 -33.58 -2.55
C ASN A 4 47.64 -33.96 -2.94
N LYS A 5 47.40 -35.21 -3.40
CA LYS A 5 46.06 -35.67 -3.74
C LYS A 5 45.17 -35.88 -2.49
N THR A 6 45.78 -36.32 -1.38
CA THR A 6 45.09 -36.51 -0.09
C THR A 6 44.73 -35.17 0.58
N LYS A 7 45.58 -34.14 0.46
CA LYS A 7 45.31 -32.81 0.97
C LYS A 7 44.18 -32.09 0.18
N ILE A 8 44.11 -32.28 -1.15
CA ILE A 8 43.06 -31.75 -1.99
C ILE A 8 41.72 -32.45 -1.71
N ALA A 9 41.69 -33.77 -1.47
CA ALA A 9 40.49 -34.51 -1.09
C ALA A 9 39.94 -34.09 0.29
N ILE A 10 40.80 -33.78 1.25
CA ILE A 10 40.40 -33.29 2.57
C ILE A 10 39.85 -31.83 2.50
N VAL A 11 40.41 -30.97 1.66
CA VAL A 11 39.91 -29.61 1.43
C VAL A 11 38.58 -29.63 0.67
N LEU A 12 38.39 -30.53 -0.30
CA LEU A 12 37.11 -30.73 -0.98
C LEU A 12 36.03 -31.33 -0.08
N PHE A 13 36.41 -32.20 0.86
CA PHE A 13 35.48 -32.79 1.84
C PHE A 13 35.08 -31.78 2.95
N LEU A 14 35.97 -30.84 3.32
CA LEU A 14 35.69 -29.75 4.24
C LEU A 14 34.80 -28.64 3.59
N ALA A 15 34.90 -28.47 2.26
CA ALA A 15 34.05 -27.52 1.54
C ALA A 15 32.60 -28.02 1.36
N THR A 16 32.34 -29.34 1.45
CA THR A 16 30.97 -29.91 1.37
C THR A 16 30.24 -29.94 2.72
N LEU A 17 30.91 -29.60 3.81
CA LEU A 17 30.32 -29.43 5.16
C LEU A 17 29.77 -28.04 5.42
N GLN A 18 29.54 -27.22 4.41
CA GLN A 18 28.58 -26.14 4.52
C GLN A 18 27.18 -26.76 4.63
N GLY A 19 26.92 -27.33 5.81
CA GLY A 19 25.65 -27.88 6.17
C GLY A 19 24.58 -26.86 5.84
N PHE A 20 23.47 -27.31 5.30
CA PHE A 20 22.20 -26.59 5.20
C PHE A 20 21.76 -26.18 6.62
N SER A 21 22.46 -25.22 7.21
CA SER A 21 21.96 -24.49 8.36
C SER A 21 20.72 -23.77 7.84
N GLN A 22 19.55 -24.21 8.25
CA GLN A 22 18.33 -23.48 7.97
C GLN A 22 18.51 -22.07 8.51
N GLU A 23 18.63 -21.10 7.61
CA GLU A 23 18.87 -19.71 7.96
C GLU A 23 17.71 -19.20 8.82
N ILE A 24 18.03 -18.67 10.00
CA ILE A 24 17.01 -18.07 10.87
C ILE A 24 16.78 -16.65 10.36
N LEU A 25 15.61 -16.43 9.80
CA LEU A 25 15.17 -15.10 9.41
C LEU A 25 14.82 -14.30 10.68
N THR A 26 15.69 -13.37 11.04
CA THR A 26 15.45 -12.49 12.20
C THR A 26 14.38 -11.44 11.87
N LYS A 27 13.71 -10.90 12.89
CA LYS A 27 12.72 -9.81 12.75
C LYS A 27 13.31 -8.60 12.01
N LYS A 28 14.55 -8.24 12.35
CA LYS A 28 15.26 -7.12 11.72
C LYS A 28 15.54 -7.36 10.25
N GLN A 29 16.00 -8.57 9.88
CA GLN A 29 16.22 -8.94 8.47
C GLN A 29 14.91 -8.96 7.69
N ALA A 30 13.85 -9.57 8.23
CA ALA A 30 12.54 -9.60 7.60
C ALA A 30 12.02 -8.18 7.30
N LEU A 31 12.16 -7.26 8.25
CA LEU A 31 11.78 -5.87 8.07
C LEU A 31 12.61 -5.18 6.98
N ALA A 32 13.93 -5.34 6.99
CA ALA A 32 14.83 -4.73 6.00
C ALA A 32 14.47 -5.20 4.57
N ILE A 33 14.32 -6.51 4.39
CA ILE A 33 13.93 -7.10 3.10
C ILE A 33 12.55 -6.57 2.64
N THR A 34 11.59 -6.48 3.55
CA THR A 34 10.24 -5.98 3.23
C THR A 34 10.28 -4.52 2.78
N LEU A 35 11.01 -3.66 3.50
CA LEU A 35 11.11 -2.23 3.15
C LEU A 35 11.75 -2.03 1.78
N GLU A 36 12.67 -2.89 1.37
CA GLU A 36 13.35 -2.81 0.09
C GLU A 36 12.53 -3.41 -1.06
N ASN A 37 11.87 -4.55 -0.82
CA ASN A 37 11.34 -5.38 -1.90
C ASN A 37 9.82 -5.41 -2.00
N ASN A 38 9.07 -5.03 -0.96
CA ASN A 38 7.61 -5.13 -0.97
C ASN A 38 6.99 -4.29 -2.10
N PHE A 39 6.14 -4.92 -2.91
CA PHE A 39 5.52 -4.28 -4.07
C PHE A 39 4.60 -3.13 -3.69
N GLY A 40 3.86 -3.22 -2.58
CA GLY A 40 2.98 -2.17 -2.10
C GLY A 40 3.75 -0.90 -1.70
N ILE A 41 4.90 -1.06 -1.04
CA ILE A 41 5.79 0.05 -0.68
C ILE A 41 6.40 0.69 -1.95
N LYS A 42 6.85 -0.11 -2.91
CA LYS A 42 7.37 0.40 -4.20
C LYS A 42 6.31 1.23 -4.95
N ILE A 43 5.07 0.73 -5.02
CA ILE A 43 3.96 1.46 -5.64
C ILE A 43 3.66 2.76 -4.89
N ALA A 44 3.63 2.73 -3.55
CA ALA A 44 3.41 3.93 -2.74
C ALA A 44 4.49 5.00 -2.94
N ASN A 45 5.76 4.59 -3.07
CA ASN A 45 6.86 5.48 -3.39
C ASN A 45 6.75 6.07 -4.81
N ASN A 46 6.35 5.28 -5.80
CA ASN A 46 6.10 5.78 -7.16
C ASN A 46 4.97 6.81 -7.16
N ASN A 47 3.87 6.58 -6.43
CA ASN A 47 2.78 7.54 -6.30
C ASN A 47 3.25 8.84 -5.62
N LEU A 48 4.15 8.74 -4.63
CA LEU A 48 4.76 9.90 -3.99
C LEU A 48 5.61 10.71 -4.98
N GLU A 49 6.41 10.07 -5.83
CA GLU A 49 7.18 10.75 -6.88
C GLU A 49 6.28 11.42 -7.93
N VAL A 50 5.17 10.78 -8.31
CA VAL A 50 4.17 11.40 -9.18
C VAL A 50 3.58 12.66 -8.52
N ALA A 51 3.22 12.59 -7.25
CA ALA A 51 2.70 13.74 -6.51
C ALA A 51 3.75 14.84 -6.35
N ARG A 52 5.01 14.50 -6.16
CA ARG A 52 6.14 15.42 -6.12
C ARG A 52 6.31 16.17 -7.46
N ASN A 53 6.29 15.44 -8.58
CA ASN A 53 6.37 16.02 -9.91
C ASN A 53 5.20 16.99 -10.17
N ASN A 54 3.99 16.61 -9.74
CA ASN A 54 2.80 17.45 -9.86
C ASN A 54 2.87 18.70 -8.98
N ALA A 55 3.52 18.65 -7.82
CA ALA A 55 3.76 19.79 -6.94
C ALA A 55 4.94 20.66 -7.39
N GLY A 56 5.59 20.35 -8.51
CA GLY A 56 6.68 21.11 -9.10
C GLY A 56 6.20 22.39 -9.80
N ILE A 57 7.13 23.34 -9.99
CA ILE A 57 6.86 24.61 -10.70
C ILE A 57 6.39 24.39 -12.12
N TYR A 58 6.87 23.33 -12.78
CA TYR A 58 6.54 23.01 -14.18
C TYR A 58 5.05 22.65 -14.39
N ASN A 59 4.38 22.14 -13.37
CA ASN A 59 2.94 21.82 -13.41
C ASN A 59 2.06 22.91 -12.75
N SER A 60 2.66 23.99 -12.28
CA SER A 60 1.96 25.05 -11.55
C SER A 60 1.15 26.01 -12.42
N GLY A 61 1.44 26.04 -13.74
CA GLY A 61 0.91 27.04 -14.66
C GLY A 61 1.61 28.41 -14.57
N TYR A 62 2.73 28.52 -13.81
CA TYR A 62 3.49 29.76 -13.70
C TYR A 62 4.42 30.03 -14.89
N LEU A 63 4.77 29.03 -15.66
CA LEU A 63 5.68 29.16 -16.77
C LEU A 63 4.92 29.47 -18.08
N PRO A 64 5.52 30.21 -19.00
CA PRO A 64 4.94 30.40 -20.32
C PRO A 64 4.93 29.09 -21.10
N THR A 65 3.98 28.97 -22.03
CA THR A 65 3.92 27.86 -22.99
C THR A 65 4.32 28.34 -24.35
N ALA A 66 5.15 27.56 -25.06
CA ALA A 66 5.53 27.79 -26.45
C ALA A 66 4.99 26.64 -27.30
N ALA A 67 4.40 26.99 -28.45
CA ALA A 67 3.86 26.02 -29.40
C ALA A 67 4.18 26.40 -30.83
N LEU A 68 4.61 25.41 -31.63
CA LEU A 68 4.74 25.55 -33.09
C LEU A 68 3.45 24.97 -33.70
N ASN A 69 2.78 25.81 -34.48
CA ASN A 69 1.61 25.41 -35.26
C ASN A 69 1.89 25.49 -36.74
N SER A 70 1.50 24.51 -37.50
CA SER A 70 1.55 24.55 -38.98
C SER A 70 0.28 23.94 -39.55
N GLY A 71 -0.16 24.46 -40.65
CA GLY A 71 -1.36 23.98 -41.34
C GLY A 71 -1.29 24.22 -42.84
N GLY A 72 -2.09 23.45 -43.57
CA GLY A 72 -2.31 23.66 -45.00
C GLY A 72 -3.81 23.48 -45.28
N ASP A 73 -4.41 24.44 -45.93
CA ASP A 73 -5.80 24.42 -46.36
C ASP A 73 -5.90 24.42 -47.88
N TYR A 74 -6.73 23.59 -48.42
CA TYR A 74 -7.17 23.57 -49.81
C TYR A 74 -8.65 23.87 -49.89
N ARG A 75 -9.04 24.93 -50.60
CA ARG A 75 -10.43 25.28 -50.82
C ARG A 75 -10.71 25.37 -52.32
N ASN A 76 -11.79 24.78 -52.77
CA ASN A 76 -12.32 24.90 -54.14
C ASN A 76 -13.78 25.31 -53.99
N ASN A 77 -14.05 26.57 -54.38
CA ASN A 77 -15.35 27.18 -54.18
C ASN A 77 -15.91 27.75 -55.51
N ASN A 78 -17.22 27.64 -55.68
CA ASN A 78 -17.93 28.45 -56.69
C ASN A 78 -18.41 29.71 -55.98
N GLN A 79 -18.08 30.87 -56.56
CA GLN A 79 -18.41 32.19 -56.00
C GLN A 79 -19.20 33.03 -57.02
N LYS A 80 -20.22 33.65 -56.51
CA LYS A 80 -20.96 34.70 -57.28
C LYS A 80 -20.76 36.01 -56.52
N ILE A 81 -20.18 37.00 -57.17
CA ILE A 81 -19.92 38.30 -56.60
C ILE A 81 -20.78 39.31 -57.37
N ILE A 82 -21.57 40.08 -56.65
CA ILE A 82 -22.31 41.23 -57.17
C ILE A 82 -21.60 42.48 -56.63
N PHE A 83 -21.24 43.39 -57.48
CA PHE A 83 -20.57 44.66 -57.13
C PHE A 83 -21.15 45.80 -57.98
N THR A 84 -21.16 46.99 -57.39
CA THR A 84 -21.58 48.17 -58.13
C THR A 84 -20.40 48.64 -59.02
N ASP A 85 -20.62 48.70 -60.36
CA ASP A 85 -19.59 49.15 -61.30
C ASP A 85 -19.33 50.65 -61.07
N PRO A 86 -18.09 51.08 -60.76
CA PRO A 86 -17.77 52.44 -60.45
C PRO A 86 -17.96 53.39 -61.67
N GLN A 87 -17.99 52.86 -62.91
CA GLN A 87 -18.10 53.69 -64.12
C GLN A 87 -19.60 53.87 -64.50
N THR A 88 -20.44 52.88 -64.23
CA THR A 88 -21.84 52.95 -64.67
C THR A 88 -22.84 53.17 -63.54
N GLY A 89 -22.44 52.96 -62.26
CA GLY A 89 -23.31 53.02 -61.12
C GLY A 89 -24.30 51.87 -61.02
N ASN A 90 -24.27 50.89 -61.91
CA ASN A 90 -25.14 49.73 -61.91
C ASN A 90 -24.52 48.49 -61.30
N ASP A 91 -25.32 47.57 -60.77
CA ASP A 91 -24.83 46.30 -60.29
C ASP A 91 -24.37 45.41 -61.46
N ALA A 92 -23.12 44.93 -61.32
CA ALA A 92 -22.50 43.97 -62.23
C ALA A 92 -22.28 42.65 -61.46
N GLU A 93 -22.55 41.52 -62.16
CA GLU A 93 -22.42 40.19 -61.61
C GLU A 93 -21.18 39.50 -62.20
N ARG A 94 -20.37 38.84 -61.37
CA ARG A 94 -19.35 37.91 -61.81
C ARG A 94 -19.55 36.54 -61.12
N VAL A 95 -19.54 35.47 -61.92
CA VAL A 95 -19.62 34.10 -61.47
C VAL A 95 -18.28 33.44 -61.74
N GLY A 96 -17.64 32.94 -60.70
CA GLY A 96 -16.43 32.12 -60.78
C GLY A 96 -16.75 30.70 -60.35
N THR A 97 -16.42 29.74 -61.22
CA THR A 97 -16.52 28.32 -60.89
C THR A 97 -15.12 27.75 -60.65
N GLY A 98 -14.94 26.95 -59.59
CA GLY A 98 -13.68 26.29 -59.29
C GLY A 98 -12.57 27.25 -58.83
N ALA A 99 -12.90 28.31 -58.11
CA ALA A 99 -11.89 29.17 -57.48
C ALA A 99 -11.12 28.39 -56.40
N VAL A 100 -9.85 28.13 -56.62
CA VAL A 100 -8.98 27.37 -55.72
C VAL A 100 -8.12 28.32 -54.88
N THR A 101 -8.15 28.11 -53.58
CA THR A 101 -7.22 28.76 -52.62
C THR A 101 -6.45 27.68 -51.89
N LYS A 102 -5.12 27.75 -51.95
CA LYS A 102 -4.19 26.94 -51.19
C LYS A 102 -3.49 27.85 -50.18
N SER A 103 -3.63 27.53 -48.88
CA SER A 103 -3.00 28.30 -47.82
C SER A 103 -2.05 27.42 -47.01
N TYR A 104 -0.85 27.92 -46.76
CA TYR A 104 0.16 27.28 -45.93
C TYR A 104 0.55 28.24 -44.83
N ASN A 105 0.49 27.78 -43.57
CA ASN A 105 0.88 28.63 -42.45
C ASN A 105 1.82 27.88 -41.49
N VAL A 106 2.78 28.60 -40.94
CA VAL A 106 3.65 28.14 -39.85
C VAL A 106 3.76 29.30 -38.85
N SER A 107 3.55 29.01 -37.57
CA SER A 107 3.67 30.03 -36.53
C SER A 107 4.26 29.45 -35.24
N LEU A 108 5.19 30.16 -34.63
CA LEU A 108 5.68 29.91 -33.28
C LEU A 108 4.98 30.91 -32.34
N GLY A 109 4.19 30.37 -31.41
CA GLY A 109 3.44 31.14 -30.42
C GLY A 109 3.96 30.93 -29.01
N LEU A 110 3.90 31.98 -28.18
CA LEU A 110 4.19 31.98 -26.76
C LEU A 110 2.99 32.58 -26.05
N ASN A 111 2.48 31.85 -25.04
CA ASN A 111 1.38 32.29 -24.18
C ASN A 111 1.83 32.34 -22.72
N TYR A 112 1.49 33.42 -22.03
CA TYR A 112 1.80 33.59 -20.62
C TYR A 112 0.66 34.31 -19.90
N THR A 113 0.14 33.66 -18.87
CA THR A 113 -0.88 34.28 -18.01
C THR A 113 -0.18 35.22 -17.02
N LEU A 114 -0.40 36.49 -17.11
CA LEU A 114 0.17 37.51 -16.19
C LEU A 114 -0.59 37.56 -14.88
N PHE A 115 -1.93 37.48 -14.92
CA PHE A 115 -2.81 37.49 -13.73
C PHE A 115 -4.02 36.61 -14.00
N ASP A 116 -4.50 35.90 -12.96
CA ASP A 116 -5.65 35.00 -13.00
C ASP A 116 -6.45 35.01 -11.69
N GLY A 117 -6.49 36.15 -11.01
CA GLY A 117 -7.15 36.25 -9.70
C GLY A 117 -6.43 35.49 -8.58
N LEU A 118 -5.14 35.16 -8.74
CA LEU A 118 -4.32 34.30 -7.86
C LEU A 118 -4.70 32.83 -7.91
N GLY A 119 -5.51 32.38 -8.88
CA GLY A 119 -5.94 30.99 -9.03
C GLY A 119 -4.76 30.02 -9.09
N ARG A 120 -3.75 30.29 -9.92
CA ARG A 120 -2.52 29.50 -10.03
C ARG A 120 -1.73 29.42 -8.73
N LYS A 121 -1.67 30.51 -7.96
CA LYS A 121 -1.00 30.55 -6.66
C LYS A 121 -1.65 29.56 -5.69
N TYR A 122 -2.97 29.60 -5.58
CA TYR A 122 -3.69 28.69 -4.70
C TYR A 122 -3.71 27.25 -5.19
N ASN A 123 -3.78 27.04 -6.52
CA ASN A 123 -3.62 25.71 -7.11
C ASN A 123 -2.24 25.11 -6.81
N TYR A 124 -1.16 25.90 -6.95
CA TYR A 124 0.20 25.46 -6.61
C TYR A 124 0.34 25.08 -5.12
N GLN A 125 -0.27 25.85 -4.22
CA GLN A 125 -0.29 25.53 -2.80
C GLN A 125 -1.11 24.28 -2.52
N GLN A 126 -2.24 24.09 -3.21
CA GLN A 126 -3.06 22.86 -3.14
C GLN A 126 -2.26 21.64 -3.60
N LEU A 127 -1.53 21.72 -4.68
CA LEU A 127 -0.66 20.63 -5.17
C LEU A 127 0.42 20.26 -4.16
N LYS A 128 1.00 21.24 -3.44
CA LYS A 128 1.94 20.96 -2.35
C LYS A 128 1.28 20.24 -1.18
N GLU A 129 0.06 20.63 -0.79
CA GLU A 129 -0.67 19.91 0.26
C GLU A 129 -1.10 18.51 -0.19
N THR A 130 -1.39 18.33 -1.49
CA THR A 130 -1.65 17.00 -2.08
C THR A 130 -0.40 16.12 -2.04
N TYR A 131 0.79 16.68 -2.31
CA TYR A 131 2.06 15.97 -2.11
C TYR A 131 2.25 15.54 -0.64
N ASN A 132 2.00 16.45 0.32
CA ASN A 132 2.08 16.15 1.74
C ASN A 132 1.09 15.05 2.16
N LEU A 133 -0.13 15.08 1.61
CA LEU A 133 -1.14 14.03 1.80
C LEU A 133 -0.65 12.68 1.27
N THR A 134 -0.11 12.67 0.05
CA THR A 134 0.42 11.44 -0.57
C THR A 134 1.61 10.87 0.21
N ALA A 135 2.45 11.75 0.80
CA ALA A 135 3.54 11.32 1.68
C ALA A 135 3.01 10.60 2.95
N LEU A 136 1.91 11.11 3.52
CA LEU A 136 1.25 10.45 4.65
C LEU A 136 0.57 9.13 4.25
N GLN A 137 0.02 9.03 3.03
CA GLN A 137 -0.54 7.79 2.49
C GLN A 137 0.55 6.74 2.24
N ALA A 138 1.71 7.15 1.74
CA ALA A 138 2.87 6.27 1.61
C ALA A 138 3.36 5.78 2.98
N LYS A 139 3.40 6.67 3.99
CA LYS A 139 3.71 6.30 5.37
C LYS A 139 2.70 5.28 5.93
N GLU A 140 1.41 5.50 5.73
CA GLU A 140 0.36 4.56 6.16
C GLU A 140 0.51 3.19 5.49
N THR A 141 0.86 3.16 4.21
CA THR A 141 1.16 1.90 3.49
C THR A 141 2.34 1.17 4.13
N ILE A 142 3.40 1.88 4.53
CA ILE A 142 4.54 1.30 5.23
C ILE A 142 4.14 0.77 6.62
N GLU A 143 3.35 1.53 7.39
CA GLU A 143 2.83 1.13 8.71
C GLU A 143 1.96 -0.13 8.63
N ASN A 144 1.06 -0.19 7.63
CA ASN A 144 0.21 -1.35 7.37
C ASN A 144 1.02 -2.57 6.93
N THR A 145 2.01 -2.39 6.05
CA THR A 145 2.91 -3.45 5.60
C THR A 145 3.75 -3.99 6.76
N TYR A 146 4.20 -3.12 7.67
CA TYR A 146 4.91 -3.50 8.89
C TYR A 146 4.02 -4.39 9.78
N LEU A 147 2.79 -3.98 10.04
CA LEU A 147 1.86 -4.78 10.84
C LEU A 147 1.55 -6.12 10.16
N GLN A 148 1.31 -6.12 8.85
CA GLN A 148 1.06 -7.34 8.07
C GLN A 148 2.25 -8.29 8.09
N LEU A 149 3.48 -7.78 7.94
CA LEU A 149 4.71 -8.55 8.04
C LEU A 149 4.78 -9.30 9.38
N PHE A 150 4.62 -8.58 10.48
CA PHE A 150 4.74 -9.19 11.80
C PHE A 150 3.55 -10.07 12.17
N THR A 151 2.38 -9.82 11.61
CA THR A 151 1.22 -10.73 11.72
C THR A 151 1.56 -12.11 11.15
N VAL A 152 2.08 -12.15 9.93
CA VAL A 152 2.45 -13.43 9.28
C VAL A 152 3.72 -14.02 9.90
N TYR A 153 4.70 -13.21 10.26
CA TYR A 153 5.92 -13.64 10.93
C TYR A 153 5.61 -14.37 12.27
N PHE A 154 4.78 -13.76 13.12
CA PHE A 154 4.38 -14.37 14.39
C PHE A 154 3.40 -15.54 14.21
N GLN A 155 2.61 -15.55 13.13
CA GLN A 155 1.84 -16.73 12.75
C GLN A 155 2.76 -17.93 12.44
N ILE A 156 3.85 -17.72 11.70
CA ILE A 156 4.86 -18.76 11.43
C ILE A 156 5.52 -19.22 12.73
N ALA A 157 5.89 -18.29 13.61
CA ALA A 157 6.48 -18.61 14.91
C ALA A 157 5.53 -19.45 15.77
N ARG A 158 4.25 -19.10 15.81
CA ARG A 158 3.19 -19.86 16.49
C ARG A 158 3.00 -21.26 15.91
N LEU A 159 2.85 -21.35 14.58
CA LEU A 159 2.67 -22.63 13.88
C LEU A 159 3.89 -23.53 14.04
N SER A 160 5.11 -22.97 14.00
CA SER A 160 6.34 -23.72 14.22
C SER A 160 6.37 -24.36 15.63
N LYS A 161 6.04 -23.57 16.68
CA LYS A 161 5.95 -24.10 18.05
C LYS A 161 4.86 -25.14 18.24
N ASN A 162 3.68 -24.90 17.66
CA ASN A 162 2.56 -25.85 17.75
C ASN A 162 2.87 -27.14 16.99
N THR A 163 3.54 -27.08 15.82
CA THR A 163 3.98 -28.26 15.07
C THR A 163 4.97 -29.11 15.90
N LEU A 164 5.94 -28.48 16.56
CA LEU A 164 6.87 -29.18 17.45
C LEU A 164 6.15 -29.89 18.61
N ASN A 165 5.15 -29.24 19.23
CA ASN A 165 4.34 -29.86 20.29
C ASN A 165 3.57 -31.09 19.76
N LEU A 166 3.01 -31.02 18.56
CA LEU A 166 2.30 -32.13 17.94
C LEU A 166 3.24 -33.28 17.55
N GLU A 167 4.45 -32.99 17.08
CA GLU A 167 5.49 -33.99 16.79
C GLU A 167 5.96 -34.73 18.04
N GLU A 168 6.12 -33.98 19.15
CA GLU A 168 6.39 -34.57 20.47
C GLU A 168 5.25 -35.50 20.89
N ALA A 169 4.00 -35.07 20.74
CA ALA A 169 2.80 -35.86 21.05
C ALA A 169 2.74 -37.14 20.21
N LEU A 170 2.97 -37.05 18.91
CA LEU A 170 3.01 -38.21 18.02
C LEU A 170 4.11 -39.22 18.44
N THR A 171 5.26 -38.70 18.88
CA THR A 171 6.36 -39.52 19.39
C THR A 171 5.95 -40.30 20.66
N ILE A 172 5.19 -39.65 21.54
CA ILE A 172 4.64 -40.29 22.75
C ILE A 172 3.62 -41.36 22.36
N SER A 173 2.71 -41.08 21.44
CA SER A 173 1.69 -42.04 20.97
C SER A 173 2.30 -43.26 20.27
N LYS A 174 3.37 -43.06 19.46
CA LYS A 174 4.13 -44.18 18.88
C LYS A 174 4.76 -45.07 19.94
N ARG A 175 5.34 -44.48 21.01
CA ARG A 175 5.90 -45.27 22.14
C ARG A 175 4.81 -46.03 22.88
N ARG A 176 3.64 -45.43 23.10
CA ARG A 176 2.49 -46.07 23.74
C ARG A 176 1.98 -47.25 22.91
N PHE A 177 1.80 -47.10 21.62
CA PHE A 177 1.41 -48.19 20.72
C PHE A 177 2.38 -49.36 20.76
N LYS A 178 3.68 -49.07 20.67
CA LYS A 178 4.73 -50.11 20.74
C LYS A 178 4.61 -50.90 22.06
N ARG A 179 4.36 -50.21 23.19
CA ARG A 179 4.17 -50.86 24.49
C ARG A 179 2.89 -51.69 24.52
N ALA A 180 1.75 -51.16 24.09
CA ALA A 180 0.49 -51.87 24.04
C ALA A 180 0.57 -53.15 23.20
N LYS A 181 1.28 -53.08 22.04
CA LYS A 181 1.52 -54.23 21.19
C LYS A 181 2.30 -55.35 21.90
N TYR A 182 3.44 -54.98 22.55
CA TYR A 182 4.21 -55.97 23.35
C TYR A 182 3.40 -56.58 24.49
N GLN A 183 2.68 -55.76 25.26
CA GLN A 183 1.84 -56.28 26.35
C GLN A 183 0.77 -57.22 25.85
N TYR A 184 0.18 -56.99 24.67
CA TYR A 184 -0.76 -57.91 24.03
C TYR A 184 -0.08 -59.19 23.58
N GLU A 185 1.07 -59.14 22.95
CA GLU A 185 1.84 -60.28 22.48
C GLU A 185 2.26 -61.23 23.64
N PHE A 186 2.51 -60.65 24.84
CA PHE A 186 2.83 -61.40 26.06
C PHE A 186 1.59 -61.72 26.94
N GLY A 187 0.37 -61.50 26.42
CA GLY A 187 -0.88 -61.82 27.15
C GLY A 187 -1.19 -60.89 28.32
N GLN A 188 -0.50 -59.74 28.44
CA GLN A 188 -0.67 -58.80 29.56
C GLN A 188 -1.67 -57.66 29.26
N SER A 189 -2.20 -57.60 28.04
CA SER A 189 -3.15 -56.56 27.61
C SER A 189 -4.13 -57.08 26.56
N THR A 190 -5.21 -56.36 26.30
CA THR A 190 -6.24 -56.73 25.33
C THR A 190 -5.93 -56.19 23.93
N LYS A 191 -6.50 -56.84 22.90
CA LYS A 191 -6.44 -56.31 21.52
C LYS A 191 -7.05 -54.93 21.39
N LEU A 192 -8.06 -54.62 22.22
CA LEU A 192 -8.70 -53.30 22.26
C LEU A 192 -7.69 -52.16 22.57
N GLU A 193 -6.79 -52.39 23.55
CA GLU A 193 -5.76 -51.41 23.91
C GLU A 193 -4.82 -51.12 22.74
N VAL A 194 -4.47 -52.16 21.95
CA VAL A 194 -3.63 -51.98 20.74
C VAL A 194 -4.36 -51.15 19.69
N LEU A 195 -5.66 -51.47 19.44
CA LEU A 195 -6.47 -50.73 18.45
C LEU A 195 -6.68 -49.26 18.85
N ASN A 196 -6.94 -48.99 20.14
CA ASN A 196 -7.05 -47.61 20.65
C ASN A 196 -5.75 -46.83 20.45
N ALA A 197 -4.60 -47.43 20.74
CA ALA A 197 -3.31 -46.80 20.56
C ALA A 197 -2.99 -46.56 19.07
N GLU A 198 -3.45 -47.44 18.17
CA GLU A 198 -3.32 -47.28 16.73
C GLU A 198 -4.15 -46.11 16.17
N VAL A 199 -5.40 -45.96 16.62
CA VAL A 199 -6.28 -44.83 16.30
C VAL A 199 -5.64 -43.51 16.74
N ASP A 200 -5.04 -43.49 17.94
CA ASP A 200 -4.36 -42.29 18.43
C ASP A 200 -3.13 -41.89 17.58
N ILE A 201 -2.32 -42.86 17.11
CA ILE A 201 -1.20 -42.56 16.17
C ILE A 201 -1.74 -41.97 14.88
N ASN A 202 -2.79 -42.54 14.30
CA ASN A 202 -3.37 -42.10 13.07
C ASN A 202 -3.87 -40.65 13.20
N ASN A 203 -4.62 -40.35 14.29
CA ASN A 203 -5.10 -39.00 14.59
C ASN A 203 -3.95 -38.01 14.78
N ASP A 204 -2.93 -38.35 15.59
CA ASP A 204 -1.79 -37.48 15.84
C ASP A 204 -0.96 -37.28 14.56
N SER A 205 -0.86 -38.31 13.70
CA SER A 205 -0.15 -38.18 12.39
C SER A 205 -0.86 -37.19 11.47
N ILE A 206 -2.21 -37.26 11.40
CA ILE A 206 -3.02 -36.31 10.62
C ILE A 206 -2.83 -34.87 11.15
N LEU A 207 -2.83 -34.67 12.47
CA LEU A 207 -2.60 -33.36 13.08
C LEU A 207 -1.21 -32.80 12.72
N VAL A 208 -0.16 -33.63 12.76
CA VAL A 208 1.21 -33.20 12.37
C VAL A 208 1.28 -32.83 10.89
N ILE A 209 0.70 -33.66 10.00
CA ILE A 209 0.71 -33.38 8.55
C ILE A 209 0.00 -32.05 8.24
N ASN A 210 -1.19 -31.85 8.83
CA ASN A 210 -1.95 -30.62 8.67
C ASN A 210 -1.20 -29.41 9.22
N ALA A 211 -0.56 -29.50 10.38
CA ALA A 211 0.23 -28.42 10.96
C ALA A 211 1.44 -28.06 10.11
N ARG A 212 2.14 -29.05 9.56
CA ARG A 212 3.26 -28.83 8.63
C ARG A 212 2.80 -28.15 7.34
N GLN A 213 1.65 -28.53 6.79
CA GLN A 213 1.07 -27.91 5.61
C GLN A 213 0.69 -26.43 5.89
N GLN A 214 0.07 -26.15 7.01
CA GLN A 214 -0.26 -24.78 7.43
C GLN A 214 1.00 -23.93 7.62
N LEU A 215 2.06 -24.47 8.22
CA LEU A 215 3.34 -23.81 8.39
C LEU A 215 3.98 -23.49 7.03
N SER A 216 3.96 -24.43 6.09
CA SER A 216 4.47 -24.22 4.72
C SER A 216 3.68 -23.14 3.98
N ASN A 217 2.35 -23.14 4.10
CA ASN A 217 1.51 -22.09 3.50
C ASN A 217 1.79 -20.71 4.09
N ALA A 218 1.96 -20.61 5.41
CA ALA A 218 2.29 -19.35 6.08
C ALA A 218 3.67 -18.81 5.64
N LYS A 219 4.67 -19.69 5.46
CA LYS A 219 5.99 -19.30 4.91
C LYS A 219 5.88 -18.74 3.50
N ARG A 220 5.08 -19.36 2.62
CA ARG A 220 4.82 -18.81 1.27
C ARG A 220 4.11 -17.46 1.33
N GLY A 221 3.14 -17.30 2.25
CA GLY A 221 2.51 -16.00 2.49
C GLY A 221 3.50 -14.93 2.94
N LEU A 222 4.50 -15.28 3.75
CA LEU A 222 5.55 -14.34 4.14
C LEU A 222 6.43 -13.95 2.95
N ASN A 223 6.78 -14.88 2.05
CA ASN A 223 7.57 -14.57 0.86
C ASN A 223 6.90 -13.50 -0.02
N VAL A 224 5.55 -13.54 -0.14
CA VAL A 224 4.80 -12.49 -0.86
C VAL A 224 5.00 -11.12 -0.20
N ILE A 225 4.94 -11.05 1.14
CA ILE A 225 5.14 -9.78 1.86
C ILE A 225 6.57 -9.29 1.76
N LEU A 226 7.54 -10.22 1.81
CA LEU A 226 8.97 -9.94 1.62
C LEU A 226 9.30 -9.52 0.17
N GLY A 227 8.41 -9.76 -0.80
CA GLY A 227 8.67 -9.52 -2.22
C GLY A 227 9.72 -10.48 -2.81
N ILE A 228 9.76 -11.73 -2.31
CA ILE A 228 10.71 -12.77 -2.73
C ILE A 228 9.98 -13.85 -3.53
N GLU A 229 10.44 -14.13 -4.76
CA GLU A 229 9.88 -15.17 -5.62
C GLU A 229 10.37 -16.60 -5.27
N LYS A 230 11.51 -16.71 -4.63
CA LYS A 230 12.13 -18.01 -4.33
C LYS A 230 11.41 -18.72 -3.18
N ASP A 231 11.23 -20.02 -3.31
CA ASP A 231 10.74 -20.89 -2.23
C ASP A 231 11.88 -21.09 -1.21
N VAL A 232 11.99 -20.17 -0.26
CA VAL A 232 13.05 -20.18 0.75
C VAL A 232 12.55 -20.92 1.99
N ASN A 233 13.26 -21.97 2.39
CA ASN A 233 12.98 -22.69 3.62
C ASN A 233 13.80 -22.08 4.77
N TYR A 234 13.20 -21.17 5.50
CA TYR A 234 13.80 -20.50 6.68
C TYR A 234 13.02 -20.86 7.96
N GLN A 235 13.68 -20.70 9.08
CA GLN A 235 13.05 -20.64 10.40
C GLN A 235 12.90 -19.18 10.82
N VAL A 236 11.97 -18.89 11.73
CA VAL A 236 11.77 -17.56 12.29
C VAL A 236 12.09 -17.57 13.78
N GLU A 237 12.47 -16.41 14.33
CA GLU A 237 12.65 -16.26 15.77
C GLU A 237 11.31 -16.40 16.49
N THR A 238 11.26 -17.28 17.49
CA THR A 238 10.05 -17.52 18.29
C THR A 238 10.04 -16.76 19.61
N ALA A 239 11.14 -16.07 19.94
CA ALA A 239 11.23 -15.23 21.15
C ALA A 239 10.40 -13.95 20.96
N VAL A 240 9.62 -13.63 22.00
CA VAL A 240 8.77 -12.43 22.07
C VAL A 240 9.05 -11.70 23.37
N ASN A 241 9.41 -10.43 23.26
CA ASN A 241 9.55 -9.52 24.40
C ASN A 241 8.43 -8.48 24.36
N PHE A 242 7.78 -8.24 25.47
CA PHE A 242 6.76 -7.22 25.63
C PHE A 242 7.37 -5.91 26.14
N ASN A 243 6.86 -4.79 25.63
CA ASN A 243 7.24 -3.48 26.15
C ASN A 243 6.52 -3.21 27.47
N LYS A 244 7.27 -3.23 28.58
CA LYS A 244 6.72 -3.02 29.93
C LYS A 244 6.33 -1.56 30.23
N LEU A 245 6.66 -0.62 29.34
CA LEU A 245 6.52 0.82 29.56
C LEU A 245 5.33 1.44 28.82
N ILE A 246 4.43 0.63 28.25
CA ILE A 246 3.24 1.17 27.58
C ILE A 246 2.29 1.75 28.63
N ASN A 247 2.06 3.06 28.56
CA ASN A 247 1.12 3.80 29.40
C ASN A 247 -0.05 4.30 28.53
N PHE A 248 -1.28 4.11 28.98
CA PHE A 248 -2.48 4.46 28.22
C PHE A 248 -2.61 5.96 27.95
N GLU A 249 -2.32 6.83 28.94
CA GLU A 249 -2.44 8.28 28.74
C GLU A 249 -1.38 8.79 27.75
N ALA A 250 -0.15 8.32 27.86
CA ALA A 250 0.91 8.65 26.89
C ALA A 250 0.56 8.15 25.47
N LEU A 251 -0.09 6.98 25.35
CA LEU A 251 -0.56 6.43 24.09
C LEU A 251 -1.63 7.31 23.44
N LYS A 252 -2.59 7.77 24.23
CA LYS A 252 -3.70 8.66 23.81
C LYS A 252 -3.17 10.01 23.32
N GLU A 253 -2.23 10.62 24.04
CA GLU A 253 -1.56 11.87 23.62
C GLU A 253 -0.82 11.68 22.29
N LYS A 254 0.02 10.64 22.19
CA LYS A 254 0.73 10.29 20.95
C LYS A 254 -0.22 10.02 19.79
N THR A 255 -1.33 9.32 20.02
CA THR A 255 -2.33 9.06 18.98
C THR A 255 -2.87 10.36 18.41
N THR A 256 -3.25 11.31 19.27
CA THR A 256 -3.79 12.59 18.84
C THR A 256 -2.77 13.40 18.02
N ALA A 257 -1.49 13.34 18.41
CA ALA A 257 -0.41 14.09 17.75
C ALA A 257 0.13 13.41 16.49
N ASN A 258 0.22 12.07 16.47
CA ASN A 258 1.04 11.35 15.49
C ASN A 258 0.28 10.41 14.57
N ASN A 259 -0.97 10.08 14.87
CA ASN A 259 -1.75 9.15 14.04
C ASN A 259 -1.80 9.61 12.58
N THR A 260 -1.36 8.72 11.69
CA THR A 260 -1.19 9.04 10.26
C THR A 260 -2.51 9.38 9.59
N THR A 261 -3.60 8.67 9.92
CA THR A 261 -4.94 8.92 9.36
C THR A 261 -5.50 10.28 9.81
N LEU A 262 -5.30 10.70 11.06
CA LEU A 262 -5.70 12.03 11.51
C LEU A 262 -4.95 13.14 10.76
N LYS A 263 -3.64 12.97 10.55
CA LYS A 263 -2.83 13.91 9.75
C LYS A 263 -3.28 13.98 8.30
N GLN A 264 -3.68 12.88 7.68
CA GLN A 264 -4.25 12.87 6.32
C GLN A 264 -5.54 13.68 6.25
N ASN A 265 -6.44 13.50 7.21
CA ASN A 265 -7.70 14.28 7.25
C ASN A 265 -7.44 15.78 7.42
N GLN A 266 -6.43 16.19 8.22
CA GLN A 266 -6.02 17.59 8.31
C GLN A 266 -5.53 18.14 6.97
N LYS A 267 -4.80 17.33 6.17
CA LYS A 267 -4.38 17.73 4.82
C LYS A 267 -5.56 17.84 3.86
N ASN A 268 -6.55 16.96 3.95
CA ASN A 268 -7.78 17.05 3.16
C ASN A 268 -8.57 18.35 3.47
N ILE A 269 -8.60 18.78 4.73
CA ILE A 269 -9.19 20.06 5.11
C ILE A 269 -8.43 21.22 4.44
N ALA A 270 -7.09 21.23 4.53
CA ALA A 270 -6.26 22.27 3.91
C ALA A 270 -6.43 22.32 2.38
N ILE A 271 -6.50 21.16 1.71
CA ILE A 271 -6.78 21.04 0.27
C ILE A 271 -8.16 21.66 -0.06
N SER A 272 -9.18 21.39 0.75
CA SER A 272 -10.53 21.94 0.57
C SER A 272 -10.57 23.46 0.79
N GLU A 273 -9.78 24.00 1.72
CA GLU A 273 -9.62 25.45 1.93
C GLU A 273 -9.00 26.13 0.70
N PHE A 274 -7.96 25.51 0.09
CA PHE A 274 -7.41 26.03 -1.15
C PHE A 274 -8.40 25.94 -2.31
N ASN A 275 -9.21 24.89 -2.37
CA ASN A 275 -10.24 24.75 -3.40
C ASN A 275 -11.27 25.91 -3.34
N ILE A 276 -11.65 26.39 -2.15
CA ILE A 276 -12.48 27.59 -2.01
C ILE A 276 -11.75 28.83 -2.60
N LYS A 277 -10.45 28.99 -2.31
CA LYS A 277 -9.67 30.14 -2.80
C LYS A 277 -9.52 30.11 -4.33
N ILE A 278 -9.30 28.93 -4.91
CA ILE A 278 -9.25 28.72 -6.36
C ILE A 278 -10.58 29.09 -7.02
N ASN A 279 -11.72 28.64 -6.46
CA ASN A 279 -13.03 28.97 -7.00
C ASN A 279 -13.34 30.48 -6.86
N LYS A 280 -12.88 31.14 -5.78
CA LYS A 280 -13.02 32.58 -5.61
C LYS A 280 -12.20 33.39 -6.59
N ALA A 281 -11.08 32.87 -7.10
CA ALA A 281 -10.25 33.52 -8.11
C ALA A 281 -11.05 33.87 -9.37
N ASN A 282 -12.07 33.08 -9.71
CA ASN A 282 -12.94 33.32 -10.86
C ASN A 282 -13.84 34.59 -10.75
N TYR A 283 -13.90 35.25 -9.59
CA TYR A 283 -14.53 36.56 -9.46
C TYR A 283 -13.66 37.72 -9.98
N LEU A 284 -12.36 37.46 -10.15
CA LEU A 284 -11.38 38.46 -10.58
C LEU A 284 -11.08 38.32 -12.08
N PRO A 285 -10.61 39.38 -12.74
CA PRO A 285 -10.22 39.30 -14.14
C PRO A 285 -8.99 38.41 -14.34
N SER A 286 -8.81 37.94 -15.58
CA SER A 286 -7.57 37.33 -16.04
C SER A 286 -6.88 38.23 -17.09
N LEU A 287 -5.55 38.30 -17.04
CA LEU A 287 -4.72 39.05 -17.97
C LEU A 287 -3.72 38.05 -18.59
N ASN A 288 -3.85 37.85 -19.89
CA ASN A 288 -2.99 36.96 -20.66
C ASN A 288 -2.16 37.74 -21.65
N PHE A 289 -0.87 37.46 -21.72
CA PHE A 289 0.04 37.92 -22.78
C PHE A 289 0.20 36.80 -23.79
N SER A 290 0.03 37.11 -25.06
CA SER A 290 0.30 36.21 -26.18
C SER A 290 1.17 36.88 -27.21
N THR A 291 2.13 36.17 -27.75
CA THR A 291 2.92 36.63 -28.87
C THR A 291 3.15 35.48 -29.83
N SER A 292 3.17 35.79 -31.13
CA SER A 292 3.47 34.80 -32.17
C SER A 292 4.21 35.44 -33.33
N TYR A 293 5.21 34.73 -33.84
CA TYR A 293 5.80 35.02 -35.14
C TYR A 293 5.31 33.98 -36.14
N GLY A 294 4.73 34.43 -37.25
CA GLY A 294 4.10 33.54 -38.23
C GLY A 294 4.52 33.87 -39.65
N PHE A 295 4.55 32.85 -40.49
CA PHE A 295 4.67 32.92 -41.93
C PHE A 295 3.40 32.33 -42.54
N ASN A 296 2.81 33.03 -43.48
CA ASN A 296 1.65 32.59 -44.25
C ASN A 296 1.90 32.76 -45.76
N ARG A 297 1.55 31.73 -46.54
CA ARG A 297 1.58 31.73 -48.00
C ARG A 297 0.23 31.28 -48.53
N THR A 298 -0.44 32.14 -49.29
CA THR A 298 -1.71 31.87 -49.93
C THR A 298 -1.59 31.93 -51.44
N GLU A 299 -1.90 30.87 -52.10
CA GLU A 299 -1.96 30.75 -53.58
C GLU A 299 -3.41 30.70 -54.03
N ASN A 300 -3.79 31.57 -54.94
CA ASN A 300 -5.13 31.66 -55.49
C ASN A 300 -5.09 31.37 -57.00
N GLU A 301 -5.92 30.38 -57.43
CA GLU A 301 -6.10 30.00 -58.82
C GLU A 301 -7.56 30.25 -59.21
N ASN A 302 -7.84 30.55 -60.46
CA ASN A 302 -9.18 30.80 -61.01
C ASN A 302 -9.94 31.92 -60.25
N LEU A 303 -9.25 33.03 -60.02
CA LEU A 303 -9.80 34.16 -59.28
C LEU A 303 -11.05 34.74 -59.98
N VAL A 304 -12.13 34.91 -59.21
CA VAL A 304 -13.33 35.64 -59.69
C VAL A 304 -13.03 37.10 -59.97
N ASN A 305 -12.14 37.71 -59.13
CA ASN A 305 -11.60 39.06 -59.40
C ASN A 305 -10.26 38.94 -60.14
N PRO A 306 -10.17 39.36 -61.42
CA PRO A 306 -8.94 39.28 -62.20
C PRO A 306 -7.80 40.13 -61.64
N PHE A 307 -8.09 41.12 -60.81
CA PHE A 307 -7.10 41.96 -60.12
C PHE A 307 -6.68 41.42 -58.74
N GLY A 308 -7.23 40.27 -58.35
CA GLY A 308 -6.86 39.62 -57.08
C GLY A 308 -5.42 39.09 -57.08
N ALA A 309 -4.79 39.11 -55.96
CA ALA A 309 -3.43 38.59 -55.84
C ALA A 309 -3.40 37.06 -55.99
N ARG A 310 -2.60 36.54 -56.93
CA ARG A 310 -2.39 35.10 -57.13
C ARG A 310 -1.51 34.47 -56.07
N LEU A 311 -0.59 35.20 -55.50
CA LEU A 311 0.30 34.78 -54.45
C LEU A 311 0.38 35.87 -53.40
N ILE A 312 0.09 35.53 -52.17
CA ILE A 312 0.28 36.39 -51.00
C ILE A 312 1.23 35.66 -50.06
N THR A 313 2.34 36.27 -49.76
CA THR A 313 3.25 35.84 -48.69
C THR A 313 3.29 36.95 -47.66
N SER A 314 3.17 36.57 -46.42
CA SER A 314 3.28 37.48 -45.29
C SER A 314 3.97 36.78 -44.12
N ASP A 315 4.83 37.49 -43.46
CA ASP A 315 5.45 37.13 -42.21
C ASP A 315 5.38 38.29 -41.23
N GLY A 316 5.34 37.99 -39.94
CA GLY A 316 5.25 39.06 -38.98
C GLY A 316 5.12 38.58 -37.53
N LEU A 317 5.42 39.51 -36.63
CA LEU A 317 5.28 39.39 -35.19
C LEU A 317 3.94 39.99 -34.77
N ASN A 318 3.14 39.18 -34.06
CA ASN A 318 1.93 39.63 -33.37
C ASN A 318 2.18 39.56 -31.89
N ALA A 319 1.87 40.59 -31.11
CA ALA A 319 1.91 40.57 -29.65
C ALA A 319 0.67 41.27 -29.11
N GLY A 320 0.07 40.70 -28.09
CA GLY A 320 -1.17 41.20 -27.51
C GLY A 320 -1.31 40.92 -26.02
N LEU A 321 -2.04 41.81 -25.37
CA LEU A 321 -2.53 41.62 -24.00
C LEU A 321 -4.05 41.45 -24.07
N ASN A 322 -4.56 40.39 -23.50
CA ASN A 322 -5.99 40.12 -23.42
C ASN A 322 -6.45 40.12 -21.96
N LEU A 323 -7.27 41.09 -21.60
CA LEU A 323 -7.96 41.17 -20.32
C LEU A 323 -9.38 40.57 -20.49
N SER A 324 -9.68 39.51 -19.73
CA SER A 324 -11.00 38.90 -19.70
C SER A 324 -11.57 38.94 -18.27
N TRP A 325 -12.78 39.46 -18.12
CA TRP A 325 -13.46 39.52 -16.85
C TRP A 325 -14.94 39.16 -17.00
N ASN A 326 -15.33 38.07 -16.39
CA ASN A 326 -16.73 37.66 -16.32
C ASN A 326 -17.43 38.44 -15.20
N ILE A 327 -18.02 39.58 -15.53
CA ILE A 327 -18.75 40.42 -14.55
C ILE A 327 -19.98 39.68 -14.04
N PHE A 328 -20.62 38.92 -14.90
CA PHE A 328 -21.78 38.09 -14.59
C PHE A 328 -21.75 36.79 -15.38
N ASP A 329 -21.78 35.64 -14.67
CA ASP A 329 -21.72 34.28 -15.24
C ASP A 329 -22.98 33.46 -14.94
N GLY A 330 -24.14 34.13 -14.78
CA GLY A 330 -25.40 33.47 -14.42
C GLY A 330 -25.41 32.87 -13.00
N GLY A 331 -24.46 33.28 -12.13
CA GLY A 331 -24.33 32.77 -10.76
C GLY A 331 -23.49 31.49 -10.62
N ALA A 332 -22.87 31.02 -11.71
CA ALA A 332 -22.09 29.78 -11.69
C ALA A 332 -20.91 29.83 -10.69
N THR A 333 -20.15 30.93 -10.63
CA THR A 333 -19.05 31.09 -9.66
C THR A 333 -19.57 31.13 -8.21
N LYS A 334 -20.70 31.80 -7.96
CA LYS A 334 -21.33 31.80 -6.63
C LYS A 334 -21.67 30.39 -6.17
N THR A 335 -22.27 29.59 -7.08
CA THR A 335 -22.63 28.19 -6.79
C THR A 335 -21.38 27.33 -6.55
N ARG A 336 -20.33 27.44 -7.37
CA ARG A 336 -19.07 26.73 -7.16
C ARG A 336 -18.44 27.02 -5.80
N VAL A 337 -18.42 28.31 -5.40
CA VAL A 337 -17.90 28.71 -4.09
C VAL A 337 -18.76 28.19 -2.94
N ALA A 338 -20.09 28.21 -3.08
CA ALA A 338 -21.01 27.63 -2.09
C ALA A 338 -20.78 26.12 -1.93
N ASN A 339 -20.71 25.38 -3.04
CA ASN A 339 -20.44 23.94 -3.01
C ASN A 339 -19.06 23.61 -2.41
N ALA A 340 -18.03 24.40 -2.72
CA ALA A 340 -16.70 24.23 -2.13
C ALA A 340 -16.68 24.46 -0.61
N LYS A 341 -17.51 25.38 -0.09
CA LYS A 341 -17.68 25.57 1.37
C LYS A 341 -18.36 24.38 2.02
N ILE A 342 -19.41 23.82 1.41
CA ILE A 342 -20.09 22.61 1.89
C ILE A 342 -19.13 21.42 1.87
N ALA A 343 -18.29 21.31 0.85
CA ALA A 343 -17.26 20.26 0.78
C ALA A 343 -16.23 20.41 1.92
N LEU A 344 -15.81 21.64 2.27
CA LEU A 344 -14.93 21.88 3.43
C LEU A 344 -15.62 21.46 4.74
N GLU A 345 -16.87 21.87 4.95
CA GLU A 345 -17.66 21.49 6.13
C GLU A 345 -17.76 19.96 6.25
N SER A 346 -18.01 19.27 5.14
CA SER A 346 -18.04 17.80 5.10
C SER A 346 -16.71 17.18 5.52
N GLN A 347 -15.56 17.74 5.09
CA GLN A 347 -14.24 17.27 5.51
C GLN A 347 -13.98 17.51 7.01
N GLN A 348 -14.47 18.62 7.57
CA GLN A 348 -14.38 18.90 8.99
C GLN A 348 -15.21 17.91 9.82
N ILE A 349 -16.42 17.58 9.39
CA ILE A 349 -17.28 16.57 10.03
C ILE A 349 -16.60 15.19 9.97
N LEU A 350 -16.04 14.78 8.82
CA LEU A 350 -15.29 13.54 8.68
C LEU A 350 -14.08 13.48 9.61
N PHE A 351 -13.37 14.59 9.79
CA PHE A 351 -12.25 14.67 10.73
C PHE A 351 -12.70 14.44 12.18
N GLU A 352 -13.79 15.07 12.63
CA GLU A 352 -14.33 14.85 13.98
C GLU A 352 -14.82 13.40 14.15
N GLN A 353 -15.51 12.83 13.16
CA GLN A 353 -15.90 11.42 13.18
C GLN A 353 -14.67 10.50 13.33
N GLN A 354 -13.59 10.79 12.57
CA GLN A 354 -12.37 9.99 12.62
C GLN A 354 -11.67 10.09 13.99
N LYS A 355 -11.67 11.26 14.62
CA LYS A 355 -11.15 11.44 15.99
C LYS A 355 -11.88 10.55 16.99
N VAL A 356 -13.22 10.51 16.91
CA VAL A 356 -14.04 9.65 17.78
C VAL A 356 -13.72 8.17 17.51
N THR A 357 -13.67 7.77 16.26
CA THR A 357 -13.37 6.39 15.84
C THR A 357 -12.01 5.94 16.35
N ILE A 358 -10.96 6.72 16.12
CA ILE A 358 -9.58 6.37 16.54
C ILE A 358 -9.48 6.33 18.07
N ARG A 359 -10.09 7.29 18.79
CA ARG A 359 -10.11 7.28 20.26
C ARG A 359 -10.74 6.00 20.82
N ASN A 360 -11.87 5.57 20.25
CA ASN A 360 -12.52 4.33 20.65
C ASN A 360 -11.69 3.10 20.28
N SER A 361 -11.06 3.09 19.09
CA SER A 361 -10.15 2.02 18.67
C SER A 361 -8.96 1.86 19.61
N VAL A 362 -8.33 2.96 20.01
CA VAL A 362 -7.22 2.93 20.99
C VAL A 362 -7.69 2.36 22.33
N LYS A 363 -8.85 2.79 22.84
CA LYS A 363 -9.39 2.29 24.11
C LYS A 363 -9.70 0.79 24.04
N ASN A 364 -10.41 0.36 23.00
CA ASN A 364 -10.75 -1.05 22.80
C ASN A 364 -9.50 -1.92 22.66
N THR A 365 -8.53 -1.47 21.88
CA THR A 365 -7.27 -2.21 21.69
C THR A 365 -6.46 -2.27 22.98
N TRP A 366 -6.46 -1.21 23.79
CA TRP A 366 -5.82 -1.21 25.10
C TRP A 366 -6.47 -2.18 26.06
N ASP A 367 -7.80 -2.21 26.14
CA ASP A 367 -8.52 -3.15 27.01
C ASP A 367 -8.31 -4.60 26.56
N ASN A 368 -8.29 -4.84 25.24
CA ASN A 368 -7.93 -6.14 24.67
C ASN A 368 -6.49 -6.54 25.01
N TYR A 369 -5.53 -5.60 24.98
CA TYR A 369 -4.14 -5.87 25.35
C TYR A 369 -4.02 -6.33 26.81
N LYS A 370 -4.64 -5.60 27.74
CA LYS A 370 -4.65 -5.97 29.16
C LYS A 370 -5.26 -7.36 29.38
N ASN A 371 -6.41 -7.60 28.75
CA ASN A 371 -7.08 -8.89 28.82
C ASN A 371 -6.18 -10.01 28.29
N GLN A 372 -5.55 -9.82 27.15
CA GLN A 372 -4.70 -10.84 26.54
C GLN A 372 -3.42 -11.12 27.34
N LEU A 373 -2.85 -10.12 28.01
CA LEU A 373 -1.76 -10.32 28.96
C LEU A 373 -2.19 -11.13 30.19
N PHE A 374 -3.40 -10.91 30.69
CA PHE A 374 -3.95 -11.72 31.77
C PHE A 374 -4.19 -13.17 31.32
N VAL A 375 -4.76 -13.37 30.12
CA VAL A 375 -4.93 -14.70 29.52
C VAL A 375 -3.59 -15.41 29.37
N LEU A 376 -2.56 -14.72 28.85
CA LEU A 376 -1.22 -15.28 28.72
C LEU A 376 -0.68 -15.76 30.06
N LYS A 377 -0.71 -14.92 31.10
CA LYS A 377 -0.25 -15.27 32.45
C LYS A 377 -1.01 -16.49 33.02
N SER A 378 -2.32 -16.55 32.77
CA SER A 378 -3.17 -17.67 33.22
C SER A 378 -2.80 -18.96 32.48
N GLN A 379 -2.57 -18.90 31.18
CA GLN A 379 -2.17 -20.06 30.37
C GLN A 379 -0.76 -20.57 30.72
N GLU A 380 0.19 -19.66 31.02
CA GLU A 380 1.51 -20.06 31.51
C GLU A 380 1.44 -20.85 32.81
N LYS A 381 0.57 -20.42 33.74
CA LYS A 381 0.29 -21.22 34.99
C LYS A 381 -0.38 -22.54 34.67
N ASN A 382 -1.30 -22.57 33.71
CA ASN A 382 -1.99 -23.77 33.28
C ASN A 382 -1.04 -24.81 32.67
N ILE A 383 -0.03 -24.40 31.89
CA ILE A 383 1.03 -25.31 31.42
C ILE A 383 1.74 -25.98 32.57
N GLN A 384 2.13 -25.25 33.62
CA GLN A 384 2.83 -25.82 34.77
C GLN A 384 1.96 -26.91 35.44
N THR A 385 0.66 -26.65 35.60
CA THR A 385 -0.29 -27.60 36.22
C THR A 385 -0.48 -28.84 35.34
N THR A 386 -0.70 -28.63 34.03
CA THR A 386 -0.94 -29.75 33.10
C THR A 386 0.33 -30.55 32.82
N GLN A 387 1.52 -29.92 32.84
CA GLN A 387 2.80 -30.65 32.76
C GLN A 387 3.00 -31.55 33.99
N ASN A 388 2.82 -31.03 35.21
CA ASN A 388 2.92 -31.82 36.42
C ASN A 388 1.90 -32.96 36.46
N ASN A 389 0.68 -32.73 35.97
CA ASN A 389 -0.34 -33.77 35.85
C ASN A 389 0.09 -34.88 34.87
N PHE A 390 0.56 -34.45 33.70
CA PHE A 390 1.04 -35.40 32.67
C PHE A 390 2.23 -36.24 33.18
N ASP A 391 3.22 -35.63 33.81
CA ASP A 391 4.41 -36.32 34.29
C ASP A 391 4.03 -37.40 35.36
N ARG A 392 3.15 -37.04 36.31
CA ARG A 392 2.65 -37.96 37.31
C ARG A 392 1.81 -39.09 36.70
N THR A 393 0.95 -38.74 35.74
CA THR A 393 0.10 -39.76 35.05
C THR A 393 0.96 -40.69 34.19
N GLN A 394 2.05 -40.17 33.58
CA GLN A 394 3.01 -40.99 32.83
C GLN A 394 3.71 -42.02 33.73
N GLU A 395 4.15 -41.64 34.93
CA GLU A 395 4.77 -42.58 35.88
C GLU A 395 3.78 -43.62 36.36
N LYS A 396 2.55 -43.25 36.73
CA LYS A 396 1.51 -44.17 37.11
C LYS A 396 1.16 -45.14 35.97
N TYR A 397 1.10 -44.65 34.73
CA TYR A 397 0.88 -45.49 33.56
C TYR A 397 2.02 -46.49 33.34
N ARG A 398 3.28 -46.10 33.58
CA ARG A 398 4.42 -47.02 33.56
C ARG A 398 4.30 -48.14 34.59
N LEU A 399 3.77 -47.84 35.77
CA LEU A 399 3.53 -48.79 36.85
C LEU A 399 2.23 -49.61 36.70
N GLY A 400 1.43 -49.33 35.64
CA GLY A 400 0.13 -49.99 35.43
C GLY A 400 -0.99 -49.55 36.38
N GLN A 401 -0.82 -48.38 37.06
CA GLN A 401 -1.76 -47.87 38.05
C GLN A 401 -2.86 -46.97 37.46
N VAL A 402 -2.76 -46.60 36.20
CA VAL A 402 -3.77 -45.84 35.46
C VAL A 402 -3.94 -46.44 34.06
N THR A 403 -5.11 -46.18 33.48
CA THR A 403 -5.49 -46.70 32.16
C THR A 403 -4.80 -45.91 31.04
N SER A 404 -4.75 -46.52 29.86
CA SER A 404 -4.29 -45.85 28.63
C SER A 404 -5.11 -44.61 28.26
N ILE A 405 -6.42 -44.64 28.59
CA ILE A 405 -7.36 -43.52 28.37
C ILE A 405 -7.00 -42.32 29.26
N GLU A 406 -6.77 -42.55 30.56
CA GLU A 406 -6.35 -41.48 31.49
C GLU A 406 -5.03 -40.87 31.11
N PHE A 407 -4.06 -41.67 30.67
CA PHE A 407 -2.78 -41.18 30.17
C PHE A 407 -2.97 -40.33 28.89
N ARG A 408 -3.81 -40.78 27.93
CA ARG A 408 -4.13 -40.03 26.74
C ARG A 408 -4.80 -38.68 27.05
N GLN A 409 -5.71 -38.65 27.99
CA GLN A 409 -6.37 -37.44 28.42
C GLN A 409 -5.39 -36.42 29.01
N ALA A 410 -4.45 -36.86 29.84
CA ALA A 410 -3.40 -36.01 30.40
C ALA A 410 -2.48 -35.43 29.28
N GLN A 411 -2.14 -36.26 28.29
CA GLN A 411 -1.36 -35.84 27.11
C GLN A 411 -2.10 -34.76 26.29
N ILE A 412 -3.39 -34.96 25.98
CA ILE A 412 -4.22 -34.02 25.26
C ILE A 412 -4.32 -32.69 26.00
N ASN A 413 -4.56 -32.74 27.33
CA ASN A 413 -4.66 -31.55 28.17
C ASN A 413 -3.37 -30.74 28.15
N LEU A 414 -2.20 -31.38 28.19
CA LEU A 414 -0.91 -30.73 28.10
C LEU A 414 -0.69 -30.05 26.72
N ILE A 415 -1.00 -30.75 25.62
CA ILE A 415 -0.85 -30.20 24.27
C ILE A 415 -1.78 -29.00 24.09
N ASN A 416 -3.03 -29.09 24.54
CA ASN A 416 -3.98 -27.98 24.45
C ASN A 416 -3.51 -26.77 25.27
N SER A 417 -2.96 -26.97 26.46
CA SER A 417 -2.42 -25.88 27.29
C SER A 417 -1.20 -25.21 26.63
N LYS A 418 -0.26 -26.01 26.10
CA LYS A 418 0.92 -25.48 25.36
C LYS A 418 0.47 -24.66 24.13
N THR A 419 -0.52 -25.16 23.39
CA THR A 419 -1.08 -24.47 22.21
C THR A 419 -1.80 -23.18 22.58
N ALA A 420 -2.63 -23.20 23.64
CA ALA A 420 -3.36 -22.03 24.12
C ALA A 420 -2.39 -20.92 24.60
N ALA A 421 -1.34 -21.29 25.33
CA ALA A 421 -0.33 -20.32 25.79
C ALA A 421 0.47 -19.73 24.61
N ASN A 422 0.85 -20.53 23.61
CA ASN A 422 1.48 -20.01 22.39
C ASN A 422 0.56 -19.03 21.67
N ASN A 423 -0.70 -19.37 21.49
CA ASN A 423 -1.66 -18.47 20.87
C ASN A 423 -1.77 -17.16 21.65
N ALA A 424 -2.01 -17.22 22.96
CA ALA A 424 -2.13 -16.05 23.80
C ALA A 424 -0.88 -15.14 23.75
N LYS A 425 0.32 -15.74 23.72
CA LYS A 425 1.59 -15.00 23.62
C LYS A 425 1.71 -14.19 22.34
N PHE A 426 1.45 -14.80 21.18
CA PHE A 426 1.59 -14.13 19.91
C PHE A 426 0.45 -13.15 19.66
N ASP A 427 -0.79 -13.47 20.09
CA ASP A 427 -1.94 -12.57 20.02
C ASP A 427 -1.72 -11.30 20.85
N ALA A 428 -1.19 -11.42 22.09
CA ALA A 428 -0.82 -10.27 22.91
C ALA A 428 0.21 -9.38 22.22
N LYS A 429 1.21 -9.97 21.53
CA LYS A 429 2.22 -9.20 20.80
C LYS A 429 1.65 -8.48 19.59
N LEU A 430 0.74 -9.08 18.86
CA LEU A 430 0.08 -8.44 17.73
C LEU A 430 -0.79 -7.25 18.17
N ILE A 431 -1.50 -7.39 19.29
CA ILE A 431 -2.29 -6.28 19.86
C ILE A 431 -1.36 -5.14 20.32
N GLU A 432 -0.18 -5.44 20.88
CA GLU A 432 0.83 -4.44 21.20
C GLU A 432 1.29 -3.66 19.96
N LEU A 433 1.56 -4.35 18.84
CA LEU A 433 1.94 -3.69 17.59
C LEU A 433 0.80 -2.83 17.02
N LEU A 434 -0.44 -3.28 17.15
CA LEU A 434 -1.60 -2.48 16.74
C LEU A 434 -1.74 -1.20 17.58
N LEU A 435 -1.47 -1.24 18.90
CA LEU A 435 -1.42 -0.04 19.73
C LEU A 435 -0.35 0.94 19.25
N LEU A 436 0.83 0.44 18.88
CA LEU A 436 1.92 1.26 18.34
C LEU A 436 1.57 1.86 16.99
N GLN A 437 0.84 1.15 16.14
CA GLN A 437 0.35 1.68 14.87
C GLN A 437 -0.68 2.80 15.12
N LEU A 438 -1.64 2.59 15.98
CA LEU A 438 -2.66 3.59 16.33
C LEU A 438 -2.03 4.86 16.91
N SER A 439 -0.94 4.74 17.66
CA SER A 439 -0.17 5.88 18.20
C SER A 439 0.78 6.53 17.18
N GLY A 440 0.94 5.97 15.98
CA GLY A 440 1.89 6.45 14.97
C GLY A 440 3.36 6.15 15.26
N ASP A 441 3.64 5.27 16.25
CA ASP A 441 4.99 4.91 16.72
C ASP A 441 5.50 3.55 16.21
N ILE A 442 4.72 2.83 15.39
CA ILE A 442 5.07 1.46 14.98
C ILE A 442 6.43 1.40 14.25
N LEU A 443 6.77 2.40 13.45
CA LEU A 443 8.03 2.45 12.71
C LEU A 443 9.25 2.76 13.59
N ASN A 444 9.03 3.30 14.79
CA ASN A 444 10.07 3.59 15.78
C ASN A 444 10.34 2.40 16.71
N PHE A 445 9.50 1.37 16.62
CA PHE A 445 9.61 0.19 17.48
C PHE A 445 10.80 -0.68 17.07
N LYS A 446 11.67 -1.03 18.04
CA LYS A 446 12.81 -1.92 17.87
C LYS A 446 12.52 -3.25 18.58
N PHE A 447 12.69 -4.37 17.86
CA PHE A 447 12.56 -5.72 18.42
C PHE A 447 13.76 -6.13 19.24
#